data_e8b05910cd8bb29aa1e6b01054e70bce
#
_entry.id   e8b05910cd8bb29aa1e6b01054e70bce
#
_cell.length_a   1.000
_cell.length_b   1.000
_cell.length_c   1.000
_cell.angle_alpha   90.00
_cell.angle_beta   90.00
_cell.angle_gamma   90.00
#
_symmetry.space_group_name_H-M   'P 1'
#
loop_
_entity.id
_entity.type
_entity.pdbx_description
1 polymer ?
#
loop_
_entity_poly.entity_id
_entity_poly.type
_entity_poly.pdbx_seq_one_letter_code
_entity_poly.pdbx_strand_id
1 'polypeptide(L)'
;MVADAKKIFAGQTPWDAALALALVVSLLFSQISISVEQLFLAAGLVAWVVLLVTKRRRFVVPSFFWPLLVYAGLSLVSSARSVNPAMSFKNCRNLLLLLVVPMAVAAFKRAVDIDLAYGAILASGFANAVYAIGYSLLKASPGERVRGFMGHYMTQGGLLSLFGAVALGYVVFGRGKRRLFWAAGLILASYALVLTLTRSGWIGLGVALCVILLIWRPKSLLVIPVLAGLALVVSPRPVRDRALSIISLRDPANQYRLEYARAGLRIIADYPLFGTGPDTVDMVFQNPKYGLSEIAKRNVHLHSDVMQIGAERGLLGLAAWLAFVVMVVIALIRRVTDKTPGLRAPSAGALAALAAVFVAGLFEYNFGDSEIATLLLFVITLPFNRGQVSDLTPASK
;
A
#
# COMPACT_ATOMS: atom_id res chain seq x y z
N MET A 1 26.80 -1.85 20.63
CA MET A 1 26.25 -2.58 19.45
C MET A 1 26.08 -4.09 19.68
N VAL A 2 27.12 -4.88 20.04
CA VAL A 2 26.95 -6.34 20.25
C VAL A 2 26.14 -6.67 21.50
N ALA A 3 26.25 -5.90 22.59
CA ALA A 3 25.45 -6.06 23.80
C ALA A 3 23.96 -5.74 23.59
N ASP A 4 23.66 -4.77 22.72
CA ASP A 4 22.28 -4.40 22.37
C ASP A 4 21.64 -5.45 21.45
N ALA A 5 22.40 -6.08 20.55
CA ALA A 5 21.91 -7.18 19.70
C ALA A 5 21.49 -8.40 20.55
N LYS A 6 22.25 -8.75 21.61
CA LYS A 6 21.85 -9.85 22.52
C LYS A 6 20.54 -9.57 23.27
N LYS A 7 20.26 -8.29 23.63
CA LYS A 7 18.97 -7.89 24.23
C LYS A 7 17.81 -7.96 23.23
N ILE A 8 18.06 -7.66 21.94
CA ILE A 8 17.04 -7.71 20.89
C ILE A 8 16.52 -9.14 20.68
N PHE A 9 17.36 -10.17 20.84
CA PHE A 9 16.97 -11.56 20.58
C PHE A 9 16.76 -12.41 21.85
N ALA A 10 16.85 -11.82 23.06
CA ALA A 10 16.64 -12.54 24.30
C ALA A 10 15.25 -13.19 24.36
N GLY A 11 15.23 -14.51 24.63
CA GLY A 11 13.98 -15.29 24.75
C GLY A 11 13.29 -15.68 23.43
N GLN A 12 13.89 -15.39 22.27
CA GLN A 12 13.42 -15.85 20.96
C GLN A 12 14.12 -17.12 20.53
N THR A 13 13.40 -17.99 19.81
CA THR A 13 14.06 -19.09 19.09
C THR A 13 14.80 -18.53 17.87
N PRO A 14 15.80 -19.25 17.32
CA PRO A 14 16.49 -18.84 16.09
C PRO A 14 15.52 -18.55 14.93
N TRP A 15 14.43 -19.32 14.82
CA TRP A 15 13.41 -19.13 13.79
C TRP A 15 12.53 -17.90 14.00
N ASP A 16 12.23 -17.52 15.27
CA ASP A 16 11.54 -16.27 15.58
C ASP A 16 12.39 -15.07 15.19
N ALA A 17 13.69 -15.13 15.50
CA ALA A 17 14.64 -14.08 15.13
C ALA A 17 14.80 -13.99 13.60
N ALA A 18 14.91 -15.14 12.93
CA ALA A 18 15.01 -15.20 11.46
C ALA A 18 13.76 -14.61 10.78
N LEU A 19 12.56 -14.96 11.27
CA LEU A 19 11.31 -14.40 10.75
C LEU A 19 11.27 -12.87 10.93
N ALA A 20 11.54 -12.37 12.14
CA ALA A 20 11.50 -10.94 12.41
C ALA A 20 12.55 -10.17 11.58
N LEU A 21 13.78 -10.67 11.50
CA LEU A 21 14.84 -10.09 10.71
C LEU A 21 14.50 -10.06 9.22
N ALA A 22 14.02 -11.17 8.68
CA ALA A 22 13.63 -11.27 7.28
C ALA A 22 12.56 -10.23 6.93
N LEU A 23 11.52 -10.07 7.76
CA LEU A 23 10.47 -9.08 7.50
C LEU A 23 10.94 -7.63 7.69
N VAL A 24 11.86 -7.36 8.64
CA VAL A 24 12.46 -6.03 8.78
C VAL A 24 13.31 -5.69 7.56
N VAL A 25 14.12 -6.63 7.06
CA VAL A 25 14.91 -6.40 5.84
C VAL A 25 14.01 -6.25 4.61
N SER A 26 12.95 -7.05 4.50
CA SER A 26 11.93 -6.87 3.45
C SER A 26 11.35 -5.45 3.48
N LEU A 27 10.93 -4.95 4.65
CA LEU A 27 10.44 -3.58 4.82
C LEU A 27 11.49 -2.51 4.46
N LEU A 28 12.76 -2.75 4.80
CA LEU A 28 13.85 -1.83 4.46
C LEU A 28 14.03 -1.70 2.94
N PHE A 29 13.79 -2.78 2.19
CA PHE A 29 13.94 -2.79 0.74
C PHE A 29 12.62 -2.59 -0.02
N SER A 30 11.47 -2.50 0.66
CA SER A 30 10.14 -2.39 0.06
C SER A 30 9.95 -1.21 -0.91
N GLN A 31 10.76 -0.16 -0.79
CA GLN A 31 10.73 1.00 -1.68
C GLN A 31 12.03 1.17 -2.49
N ILE A 32 12.93 0.17 -2.45
CA ILE A 32 14.26 0.23 -3.07
C ILE A 32 14.45 -0.87 -4.11
N SER A 33 14.05 -2.12 -3.79
CA SER A 33 14.28 -3.26 -4.67
C SER A 33 13.25 -4.36 -4.45
N ILE A 34 12.40 -4.59 -5.43
CA ILE A 34 11.40 -5.67 -5.45
C ILE A 34 12.05 -7.04 -5.23
N SER A 35 13.16 -7.29 -5.93
CA SER A 35 13.83 -8.60 -5.85
C SER A 35 14.37 -8.91 -4.46
N VAL A 36 14.97 -7.91 -3.80
CA VAL A 36 15.48 -8.07 -2.44
C VAL A 36 14.32 -8.20 -1.45
N GLU A 37 13.29 -7.37 -1.57
CA GLU A 37 12.07 -7.46 -0.76
C GLU A 37 11.46 -8.87 -0.82
N GLN A 38 11.21 -9.38 -2.04
CA GLN A 38 10.59 -10.70 -2.25
C GLN A 38 11.47 -11.85 -1.77
N LEU A 39 12.79 -11.76 -1.93
CA LEU A 39 13.74 -12.75 -1.42
C LEU A 39 13.60 -12.89 0.11
N PHE A 40 13.57 -11.76 0.82
CA PHE A 40 13.42 -11.77 2.27
C PHE A 40 12.01 -12.13 2.72
N LEU A 41 10.97 -11.81 1.94
CA LEU A 41 9.62 -12.34 2.19
C LEU A 41 9.58 -13.87 2.06
N ALA A 42 10.24 -14.44 1.05
CA ALA A 42 10.32 -15.88 0.88
C ALA A 42 11.10 -16.55 2.05
N ALA A 43 12.21 -15.95 2.49
CA ALA A 43 12.95 -16.43 3.67
C ALA A 43 12.09 -16.36 4.94
N GLY A 44 11.34 -15.27 5.12
CA GLY A 44 10.38 -15.11 6.21
C GLY A 44 9.27 -16.16 6.16
N LEU A 45 8.73 -16.46 4.97
CA LEU A 45 7.74 -17.51 4.78
C LEU A 45 8.26 -18.88 5.22
N VAL A 46 9.48 -19.24 4.84
CA VAL A 46 10.12 -20.50 5.28
C VAL A 46 10.22 -20.53 6.80
N ALA A 47 10.75 -19.49 7.43
CA ALA A 47 10.87 -19.40 8.89
C ALA A 47 9.51 -19.52 9.58
N TRP A 48 8.48 -18.86 9.06
CA TRP A 48 7.12 -18.91 9.60
C TRP A 48 6.49 -20.31 9.47
N VAL A 49 6.65 -20.97 8.32
CA VAL A 49 6.16 -22.35 8.11
C VAL A 49 6.83 -23.31 9.10
N VAL A 50 8.14 -23.20 9.31
CA VAL A 50 8.87 -24.01 10.32
C VAL A 50 8.29 -23.79 11.73
N LEU A 51 8.00 -22.54 12.10
CA LEU A 51 7.39 -22.21 13.40
C LEU A 51 5.98 -22.82 13.56
N LEU A 52 5.19 -22.87 12.49
CA LEU A 52 3.87 -23.50 12.49
C LEU A 52 3.95 -25.02 12.59
N VAL A 53 4.76 -25.65 11.74
CA VAL A 53 4.91 -27.12 11.70
C VAL A 53 5.49 -27.67 13.01
N THR A 54 6.44 -26.95 13.60
CA THR A 54 7.00 -27.31 14.93
C THR A 54 6.09 -26.95 16.10
N LYS A 55 4.86 -26.46 15.84
CA LYS A 55 3.85 -26.03 16.81
C LYS A 55 4.36 -24.96 17.81
N ARG A 56 5.45 -24.27 17.48
CA ARG A 56 6.00 -23.18 18.29
C ARG A 56 5.18 -21.91 18.20
N ARG A 57 4.42 -21.76 17.12
CA ARG A 57 3.48 -20.65 16.91
C ARG A 57 2.11 -21.17 16.49
N ARG A 58 1.07 -20.45 16.88
CA ARG A 58 -0.31 -20.66 16.39
C ARG A 58 -0.58 -19.73 15.23
N PHE A 59 -1.45 -20.15 14.33
CA PHE A 59 -1.98 -19.28 13.28
C PHE A 59 -2.95 -18.28 13.91
N VAL A 60 -2.55 -17.02 13.96
CA VAL A 60 -3.35 -15.92 14.51
C VAL A 60 -3.39 -14.80 13.49
N VAL A 61 -4.58 -14.30 13.18
CA VAL A 61 -4.79 -13.24 12.20
C VAL A 61 -5.84 -12.25 12.67
N PRO A 62 -5.75 -10.97 12.27
CA PRO A 62 -6.84 -10.02 12.45
C PRO A 62 -8.09 -10.44 11.66
N SER A 63 -9.26 -10.02 12.13
CA SER A 63 -10.55 -10.39 11.50
C SER A 63 -10.65 -10.00 10.01
N PHE A 64 -10.00 -8.92 9.60
CA PHE A 64 -9.99 -8.49 8.20
C PHE A 64 -9.21 -9.44 7.26
N PHE A 65 -8.46 -10.39 7.79
CA PHE A 65 -7.76 -11.37 6.96
C PHE A 65 -8.71 -12.38 6.31
N TRP A 66 -9.87 -12.64 6.93
CA TRP A 66 -10.81 -13.64 6.40
C TRP A 66 -11.41 -13.24 5.04
N PRO A 67 -11.92 -12.01 4.81
CA PRO A 67 -12.35 -11.60 3.48
C PRO A 67 -11.20 -11.62 2.46
N LEU A 68 -9.96 -11.34 2.88
CA LEU A 68 -8.79 -11.42 2.02
C LEU A 68 -8.48 -12.86 1.61
N LEU A 69 -8.68 -13.82 2.51
CA LEU A 69 -8.58 -15.26 2.19
C LEU A 69 -9.71 -15.71 1.24
N VAL A 70 -10.93 -15.21 1.42
CA VAL A 70 -12.05 -15.45 0.49
C VAL A 70 -11.71 -14.89 -0.91
N TYR A 71 -11.17 -13.67 -0.97
CA TYR A 71 -10.68 -13.08 -2.21
C TYR A 71 -9.62 -13.95 -2.89
N ALA A 72 -8.67 -14.53 -2.14
CA ALA A 72 -7.67 -15.45 -2.66
C ALA A 72 -8.32 -16.72 -3.24
N GLY A 73 -9.26 -17.34 -2.51
CA GLY A 73 -10.01 -18.52 -2.98
C GLY A 73 -10.80 -18.24 -4.25
N LEU A 74 -11.50 -17.10 -4.31
CA LEU A 74 -12.24 -16.67 -5.50
C LEU A 74 -11.31 -16.36 -6.68
N SER A 75 -10.10 -15.86 -6.44
CA SER A 75 -9.10 -15.66 -7.50
C SER A 75 -8.64 -16.99 -8.10
N LEU A 76 -8.50 -18.06 -7.30
CA LEU A 76 -8.20 -19.40 -7.81
C LEU A 76 -9.37 -19.99 -8.63
N VAL A 77 -10.60 -19.80 -8.17
CA VAL A 77 -11.80 -20.21 -8.93
C VAL A 77 -11.89 -19.43 -10.25
N SER A 78 -11.67 -18.12 -10.21
CA SER A 78 -11.60 -17.27 -11.39
C SER A 78 -10.53 -17.77 -12.37
N SER A 79 -9.34 -18.15 -11.88
CA SER A 79 -8.25 -18.68 -12.71
C SER A 79 -8.64 -19.99 -13.40
N ALA A 80 -9.37 -20.87 -12.71
CA ALA A 80 -9.84 -22.12 -13.30
C ALA A 80 -10.89 -21.91 -14.39
N ARG A 81 -11.62 -20.78 -14.35
CA ARG A 81 -12.67 -20.40 -15.32
C ARG A 81 -12.18 -19.30 -16.29
N SER A 82 -10.91 -18.98 -16.26
CA SER A 82 -10.30 -17.89 -17.03
C SER A 82 -10.34 -18.13 -18.54
N VAL A 83 -10.35 -17.05 -19.31
CA VAL A 83 -10.10 -17.07 -20.76
C VAL A 83 -8.72 -17.60 -21.12
N ASN A 84 -7.76 -17.51 -20.18
CA ASN A 84 -6.44 -18.14 -20.26
C ASN A 84 -6.02 -18.67 -18.88
N PRO A 85 -6.41 -19.91 -18.50
CA PRO A 85 -6.13 -20.47 -17.19
C PRO A 85 -4.65 -20.53 -16.84
N ALA A 86 -3.78 -20.87 -17.78
CA ALA A 86 -2.34 -20.98 -17.54
C ALA A 86 -1.72 -19.63 -17.09
N MET A 87 -2.09 -18.54 -17.75
CA MET A 87 -1.64 -17.20 -17.40
C MET A 87 -2.21 -16.79 -16.03
N SER A 88 -3.50 -17.02 -15.80
CA SER A 88 -4.14 -16.67 -14.55
C SER A 88 -3.58 -17.43 -13.35
N PHE A 89 -3.34 -18.74 -13.45
CA PHE A 89 -2.68 -19.49 -12.38
C PHE A 89 -1.24 -19.02 -12.12
N LYS A 90 -0.48 -18.66 -13.17
CA LYS A 90 0.86 -18.07 -13.00
C LYS A 90 0.79 -16.77 -12.19
N ASN A 91 -0.21 -15.92 -12.42
CA ASN A 91 -0.41 -14.68 -11.68
C ASN A 91 -0.83 -14.94 -10.22
N CYS A 92 -1.50 -16.06 -9.92
CA CYS A 92 -1.92 -16.42 -8.57
C CYS A 92 -0.74 -16.55 -7.59
N ARG A 93 0.51 -16.63 -8.03
CA ARG A 93 1.70 -16.51 -7.16
C ARG A 93 1.68 -15.22 -6.31
N ASN A 94 1.10 -14.14 -6.83
CA ASN A 94 0.99 -12.87 -6.12
C ASN A 94 0.05 -12.96 -4.90
N LEU A 95 -0.82 -13.97 -4.83
CA LEU A 95 -1.63 -14.24 -3.64
C LEU A 95 -0.78 -14.64 -2.43
N LEU A 96 0.45 -15.12 -2.62
CA LEU A 96 1.39 -15.39 -1.53
C LEU A 96 1.76 -14.12 -0.75
N LEU A 97 1.69 -12.94 -1.36
CA LEU A 97 1.91 -11.66 -0.67
C LEU A 97 0.90 -11.43 0.46
N LEU A 98 -0.31 -12.00 0.36
CA LEU A 98 -1.32 -11.90 1.41
C LEU A 98 -0.86 -12.54 2.73
N LEU A 99 0.09 -13.49 2.67
CA LEU A 99 0.68 -14.12 3.84
C LEU A 99 1.56 -13.17 4.67
N VAL A 100 1.88 -11.99 4.16
CA VAL A 100 2.51 -10.91 4.93
C VAL A 100 1.72 -10.61 6.20
N VAL A 101 0.38 -10.65 6.16
CA VAL A 101 -0.47 -10.40 7.33
C VAL A 101 -0.20 -11.38 8.47
N PRO A 102 -0.39 -12.71 8.31
CA PRO A 102 -0.10 -13.66 9.39
C PRO A 102 1.39 -13.72 9.77
N MET A 103 2.31 -13.51 8.83
CA MET A 103 3.74 -13.46 9.10
C MET A 103 4.09 -12.25 9.99
N ALA A 104 3.57 -11.07 9.69
CA ALA A 104 3.79 -9.86 10.49
C ALA A 104 3.22 -10.00 11.91
N VAL A 105 2.02 -10.59 12.06
CA VAL A 105 1.43 -10.89 13.38
C VAL A 105 2.29 -11.88 14.16
N ALA A 106 2.87 -12.87 13.50
CA ALA A 106 3.73 -13.85 14.15
C ALA A 106 5.11 -13.27 14.55
N ALA A 107 5.67 -12.37 13.73
CA ALA A 107 7.01 -11.81 13.89
C ALA A 107 7.09 -10.70 14.94
N PHE A 108 6.25 -9.67 14.80
CA PHE A 108 6.38 -8.40 15.54
C PHE A 108 5.59 -8.40 16.85
N LYS A 109 6.05 -9.17 17.85
CA LYS A 109 5.35 -9.33 19.13
C LYS A 109 5.82 -8.36 20.21
N ARG A 110 7.08 -7.93 20.14
CA ARG A 110 7.67 -7.04 21.14
C ARG A 110 7.64 -5.61 20.60
N ALA A 111 7.59 -4.64 21.52
CA ALA A 111 7.63 -3.22 21.15
C ALA A 111 8.87 -2.88 20.29
N VAL A 112 10.02 -3.50 20.59
CA VAL A 112 11.27 -3.30 19.83
C VAL A 112 11.15 -3.80 18.39
N ASP A 113 10.48 -4.93 18.15
CA ASP A 113 10.30 -5.48 16.79
C ASP A 113 9.42 -4.56 15.94
N ILE A 114 8.37 -4.00 16.55
CA ILE A 114 7.46 -3.04 15.91
C ILE A 114 8.18 -1.72 15.64
N ASP A 115 9.01 -1.25 16.57
CA ASP A 115 9.81 -0.05 16.39
C ASP A 115 10.85 -0.22 15.28
N LEU A 116 11.45 -1.41 15.14
CA LEU A 116 12.34 -1.75 14.02
C LEU A 116 11.60 -1.78 12.69
N ALA A 117 10.39 -2.36 12.63
CA ALA A 117 9.57 -2.35 11.42
C ALA A 117 9.23 -0.93 10.95
N TYR A 118 8.79 -0.06 11.85
CA TYR A 118 8.56 1.36 11.49
C TYR A 118 9.83 2.11 11.18
N GLY A 119 10.96 1.77 11.83
CA GLY A 119 12.28 2.28 11.50
C GLY A 119 12.71 1.91 10.08
N ALA A 120 12.45 0.66 9.66
CA ALA A 120 12.73 0.17 8.31
C ALA A 120 11.85 0.90 7.26
N ILE A 121 10.56 1.09 7.53
CA ILE A 121 9.65 1.88 6.67
C ILE A 121 10.15 3.33 6.54
N LEU A 122 10.56 3.96 7.65
CA LEU A 122 11.11 5.32 7.63
C LEU A 122 12.38 5.38 6.80
N ALA A 123 13.30 4.44 6.99
CA ALA A 123 14.59 4.42 6.29
C ALA A 123 14.40 4.19 4.78
N SER A 124 13.54 3.23 4.38
CA SER A 124 13.27 2.94 2.97
C SER A 124 12.58 4.12 2.27
N GLY A 125 11.58 4.72 2.91
CA GLY A 125 10.88 5.90 2.37
C GLY A 125 11.77 7.13 2.25
N PHE A 126 12.65 7.34 3.24
CA PHE A 126 13.64 8.41 3.21
C PHE A 126 14.65 8.21 2.07
N ALA A 127 15.21 7.00 1.95
CA ALA A 127 16.15 6.67 0.88
C ALA A 127 15.51 6.82 -0.50
N ASN A 128 14.27 6.35 -0.66
CA ASN A 128 13.52 6.47 -1.90
C ASN A 128 13.24 7.95 -2.27
N ALA A 129 12.84 8.78 -1.31
CA ALA A 129 12.61 10.20 -1.54
C ALA A 129 13.90 10.95 -1.91
N VAL A 130 15.01 10.70 -1.18
CA VAL A 130 16.31 11.30 -1.46
C VAL A 130 16.83 10.90 -2.84
N TYR A 131 16.70 9.61 -3.20
CA TYR A 131 17.10 9.14 -4.52
C TYR A 131 16.28 9.82 -5.64
N ALA A 132 14.96 9.93 -5.48
CA ALA A 132 14.09 10.57 -6.46
C ALA A 132 14.46 12.06 -6.66
N ILE A 133 14.74 12.78 -5.57
CA ILE A 133 15.16 14.18 -5.60
C ILE A 133 16.54 14.28 -6.27
N GLY A 134 17.51 13.47 -5.85
CA GLY A 134 18.86 13.44 -6.42
C GLY A 134 18.84 13.12 -7.93
N TYR A 135 18.03 12.16 -8.36
CA TYR A 135 17.85 11.86 -9.78
C TYR A 135 17.29 13.08 -10.53
N SER A 136 16.28 13.76 -9.98
CA SER A 136 15.70 14.94 -10.61
C SER A 136 16.70 16.08 -10.77
N LEU A 137 17.57 16.29 -9.78
CA LEU A 137 18.55 17.37 -9.81
C LEU A 137 19.76 17.10 -10.72
N LEU A 138 20.15 15.82 -10.86
CA LEU A 138 21.42 15.46 -11.51
C LEU A 138 21.24 14.88 -12.92
N LYS A 139 20.09 14.27 -13.23
CA LYS A 139 19.90 13.47 -14.45
C LYS A 139 18.62 13.76 -15.21
N ALA A 140 17.55 14.25 -14.57
CA ALA A 140 16.27 14.43 -15.23
C ALA A 140 16.30 15.65 -16.16
N SER A 141 15.70 15.50 -17.35
CA SER A 141 15.42 16.61 -18.25
C SER A 141 14.29 17.48 -17.68
N PRO A 142 14.24 18.79 -18.01
CA PRO A 142 13.15 19.66 -17.56
C PRO A 142 11.78 19.08 -17.94
N GLY A 143 10.91 18.87 -16.94
CA GLY A 143 9.56 18.31 -17.14
C GLY A 143 9.51 16.77 -17.22
N GLU A 144 10.63 16.07 -17.11
CA GLU A 144 10.66 14.61 -17.02
C GLU A 144 10.05 14.14 -15.70
N ARG A 145 9.24 13.07 -15.75
CA ARG A 145 8.62 12.45 -14.60
C ARG A 145 9.61 11.54 -13.89
N VAL A 146 9.83 11.78 -12.60
CA VAL A 146 10.76 11.00 -11.80
C VAL A 146 10.20 9.60 -11.51
N ARG A 147 11.00 8.56 -11.80
CA ARG A 147 10.59 7.15 -11.72
C ARG A 147 11.03 6.45 -10.42
N GLY A 148 11.96 7.03 -9.66
CA GLY A 148 12.52 6.45 -8.44
C GLY A 148 13.27 5.13 -8.69
N PHE A 149 13.46 4.35 -7.63
CA PHE A 149 14.11 3.03 -7.72
C PHE A 149 13.29 2.00 -8.50
N MET A 150 11.95 2.13 -8.53
CA MET A 150 11.05 1.15 -9.16
C MET A 150 10.97 1.27 -10.69
N GLY A 151 11.62 2.29 -11.28
CA GLY A 151 11.64 2.47 -12.72
C GLY A 151 10.32 2.96 -13.33
N HIS A 152 9.25 3.09 -12.52
CA HIS A 152 7.93 3.53 -12.96
C HIS A 152 7.38 4.64 -12.08
N TYR A 153 6.99 5.78 -12.68
CA TYR A 153 6.58 6.98 -11.93
C TYR A 153 5.24 6.84 -11.20
N MET A 154 4.31 5.97 -11.65
CA MET A 154 3.03 5.74 -10.98
C MET A 154 3.24 4.93 -9.71
N THR A 155 3.98 3.83 -9.77
CA THR A 155 4.39 3.02 -8.62
C THR A 155 5.17 3.87 -7.62
N GLN A 156 6.11 4.70 -8.11
CA GLN A 156 6.84 5.66 -7.28
C GLN A 156 5.91 6.62 -6.55
N GLY A 157 4.91 7.18 -7.26
CA GLY A 157 3.90 8.07 -6.68
C GLY A 157 3.04 7.38 -5.63
N GLY A 158 2.66 6.12 -5.86
CA GLY A 158 1.92 5.29 -4.92
C GLY A 158 2.69 5.02 -3.62
N LEU A 159 3.96 4.60 -3.72
CA LEU A 159 4.84 4.35 -2.58
C LEU A 159 5.10 5.61 -1.75
N LEU A 160 5.41 6.73 -2.41
CA LEU A 160 5.63 8.01 -1.71
C LEU A 160 4.36 8.53 -1.03
N SER A 161 3.19 8.35 -1.65
CA SER A 161 1.89 8.69 -1.06
C SER A 161 1.59 7.84 0.17
N LEU A 162 1.80 6.51 0.09
CA LEU A 162 1.61 5.58 1.19
C LEU A 162 2.56 5.90 2.35
N PHE A 163 3.85 6.07 2.08
CA PHE A 163 4.84 6.47 3.08
C PHE A 163 4.49 7.82 3.71
N GLY A 164 4.13 8.82 2.90
CA GLY A 164 3.70 10.15 3.38
C GLY A 164 2.47 10.07 4.30
N ALA A 165 1.52 9.20 4.00
CA ALA A 165 0.34 8.96 4.83
C ALA A 165 0.71 8.37 6.21
N VAL A 166 1.63 7.41 6.26
CA VAL A 166 2.17 6.88 7.53
C VAL A 166 2.88 8.00 8.29
N ALA A 167 3.72 8.77 7.61
CA ALA A 167 4.48 9.87 8.22
C ALA A 167 3.55 10.95 8.80
N LEU A 168 2.45 11.30 8.14
CA LEU A 168 1.42 12.22 8.68
C LEU A 168 0.87 11.73 10.03
N GLY A 169 0.58 10.43 10.18
CA GLY A 169 0.14 9.85 11.44
C GLY A 169 1.15 10.10 12.57
N TYR A 170 2.43 9.89 12.30
CA TYR A 170 3.50 10.12 13.28
C TYR A 170 3.78 11.60 13.53
N VAL A 171 3.67 12.46 12.54
CA VAL A 171 3.84 13.92 12.67
C VAL A 171 2.76 14.51 13.55
N VAL A 172 1.52 14.06 13.44
CA VAL A 172 0.40 14.65 14.20
C VAL A 172 0.26 14.00 15.58
N PHE A 173 0.37 12.68 15.69
CA PHE A 173 0.08 11.94 16.93
C PHE A 173 1.32 11.37 17.60
N GLY A 174 2.50 11.40 16.95
CA GLY A 174 3.76 10.94 17.51
C GLY A 174 4.32 11.87 18.58
N ARG A 175 5.26 11.36 19.37
CA ARG A 175 5.92 12.09 20.48
C ARG A 175 7.45 12.03 20.37
N GLY A 176 8.11 12.97 21.00
CA GLY A 176 9.58 13.02 21.12
C GLY A 176 10.31 13.25 19.79
N LYS A 177 11.62 12.98 19.77
CA LYS A 177 12.49 13.24 18.62
C LYS A 177 12.12 12.45 17.37
N ARG A 178 11.50 11.27 17.51
CA ARG A 178 11.02 10.46 16.37
C ARG A 178 10.05 11.24 15.46
N ARG A 179 9.24 12.14 16.05
CA ARG A 179 8.33 13.01 15.27
C ARG A 179 9.08 13.86 14.25
N LEU A 180 10.27 14.36 14.58
CA LEU A 180 11.09 15.19 13.68
C LEU A 180 11.62 14.39 12.48
N PHE A 181 12.04 13.13 12.69
CA PHE A 181 12.46 12.26 11.59
C PHE A 181 11.32 11.96 10.62
N TRP A 182 10.11 11.68 11.16
CA TRP A 182 8.93 11.49 10.34
C TRP A 182 8.50 12.77 9.61
N ALA A 183 8.66 13.95 10.22
CA ALA A 183 8.40 15.22 9.57
C ALA A 183 9.38 15.49 8.42
N ALA A 184 10.68 15.23 8.63
CA ALA A 184 11.67 15.31 7.56
C ALA A 184 11.36 14.35 6.41
N GLY A 185 11.02 13.09 6.73
CA GLY A 185 10.59 12.10 5.73
C GLY A 185 9.35 12.54 4.96
N LEU A 186 8.35 13.11 5.63
CA LEU A 186 7.14 13.65 5.00
C LEU A 186 7.44 14.78 4.02
N ILE A 187 8.29 15.73 4.43
CA ILE A 187 8.69 16.86 3.57
C ILE A 187 9.39 16.34 2.31
N LEU A 188 10.38 15.46 2.47
CA LEU A 188 11.11 14.88 1.35
C LEU A 188 10.21 14.06 0.44
N ALA A 189 9.34 13.21 1.00
CA ALA A 189 8.40 12.40 0.23
C ALA A 189 7.38 13.27 -0.53
N SER A 190 6.87 14.33 0.10
CA SER A 190 5.94 15.26 -0.55
C SER A 190 6.60 15.97 -1.73
N TYR A 191 7.84 16.43 -1.56
CA TYR A 191 8.59 17.05 -2.65
C TYR A 191 8.91 16.05 -3.77
N ALA A 192 9.41 14.86 -3.43
CA ALA A 192 9.66 13.79 -4.40
C ALA A 192 8.38 13.39 -5.14
N LEU A 193 7.24 13.33 -4.45
CA LEU A 193 5.93 13.02 -5.03
C LEU A 193 5.50 14.08 -6.06
N VAL A 194 5.77 15.36 -5.80
CA VAL A 194 5.52 16.44 -6.78
C VAL A 194 6.34 16.19 -8.06
N LEU A 195 7.60 15.79 -7.95
CA LEU A 195 8.49 15.52 -9.07
C LEU A 195 8.05 14.31 -9.94
N THR A 196 7.26 13.38 -9.40
CA THR A 196 6.68 12.28 -10.20
C THR A 196 5.60 12.74 -11.16
N LEU A 197 5.00 13.91 -10.97
CA LEU A 197 3.83 14.42 -11.69
C LEU A 197 2.66 13.41 -11.73
N THR A 198 2.54 12.57 -10.68
CA THR A 198 1.53 11.51 -10.57
C THR A 198 0.31 12.02 -9.81
N ARG A 199 -0.74 12.39 -10.57
CA ARG A 199 -1.97 13.00 -10.00
C ARG A 199 -2.68 12.11 -8.98
N SER A 200 -2.75 10.79 -9.24
CA SER A 200 -3.33 9.82 -8.29
C SER A 200 -2.60 9.81 -6.95
N GLY A 201 -1.27 9.87 -6.95
CA GLY A 201 -0.47 9.97 -5.73
C GLY A 201 -0.70 11.29 -4.97
N TRP A 202 -0.85 12.42 -5.68
CA TRP A 202 -1.18 13.71 -5.04
C TRP A 202 -2.56 13.68 -4.38
N ILE A 203 -3.56 13.13 -5.08
CA ILE A 203 -4.92 12.94 -4.54
C ILE A 203 -4.84 12.01 -3.30
N GLY A 204 -4.12 10.89 -3.41
CA GLY A 204 -3.94 9.96 -2.30
C GLY A 204 -3.36 10.61 -1.05
N LEU A 205 -2.24 11.35 -1.16
CA LEU A 205 -1.66 12.06 -0.02
C LEU A 205 -2.59 13.17 0.52
N GLY A 206 -3.33 13.86 -0.36
CA GLY A 206 -4.35 14.83 0.04
C GLY A 206 -5.47 14.18 0.86
N VAL A 207 -5.96 13.01 0.44
CA VAL A 207 -6.95 12.22 1.20
C VAL A 207 -6.37 11.76 2.53
N ALA A 208 -5.10 11.31 2.57
CA ALA A 208 -4.44 10.97 3.82
C ALA A 208 -4.41 12.15 4.80
N LEU A 209 -4.10 13.35 4.29
CA LEU A 209 -4.15 14.57 5.10
C LEU A 209 -5.56 14.85 5.62
N CYS A 210 -6.59 14.71 4.78
CA CYS A 210 -8.01 14.85 5.21
C CYS A 210 -8.34 13.88 6.35
N VAL A 211 -7.97 12.60 6.23
CA VAL A 211 -8.22 11.58 7.25
C VAL A 211 -7.51 11.94 8.57
N ILE A 212 -6.24 12.33 8.52
CA ILE A 212 -5.48 12.72 9.72
C ILE A 212 -6.07 13.96 10.38
N LEU A 213 -6.46 15.00 9.62
CA LEU A 213 -7.08 16.21 10.15
C LEU A 213 -8.46 15.94 10.74
N LEU A 214 -9.24 15.05 10.11
CA LEU A 214 -10.54 14.61 10.64
C LEU A 214 -10.39 13.94 12.02
N ILE A 215 -9.39 13.07 12.17
CA ILE A 215 -9.10 12.39 13.45
C ILE A 215 -8.54 13.37 14.49
N TRP A 216 -7.76 14.36 14.06
CA TRP A 216 -7.12 15.31 14.97
C TRP A 216 -8.08 16.39 15.45
N ARG A 217 -8.63 17.17 14.52
CA ARG A 217 -9.58 18.26 14.76
C ARG A 217 -10.41 18.49 13.48
N PRO A 218 -11.67 18.06 13.38
CA PRO A 218 -12.46 18.18 12.15
C PRO A 218 -12.51 19.59 11.54
N LYS A 219 -12.53 20.63 12.39
CA LYS A 219 -12.50 22.04 11.92
C LYS A 219 -11.24 22.40 11.14
N SER A 220 -10.12 21.68 11.32
CA SER A 220 -8.88 21.94 10.58
C SER A 220 -8.96 21.54 9.10
N LEU A 221 -10.00 20.80 8.68
CA LEU A 221 -10.27 20.55 7.25
C LEU A 221 -10.46 21.83 6.44
N LEU A 222 -10.92 22.91 7.07
CA LEU A 222 -11.07 24.23 6.42
C LEU A 222 -9.74 24.83 5.95
N VAL A 223 -8.62 24.34 6.44
CA VAL A 223 -7.28 24.77 6.00
C VAL A 223 -6.90 24.17 4.63
N ILE A 224 -7.51 23.04 4.23
CA ILE A 224 -7.14 22.33 2.99
C ILE A 224 -7.35 23.18 1.73
N PRO A 225 -8.51 23.83 1.50
CA PRO A 225 -8.68 24.70 0.33
C PRO A 225 -7.67 25.84 0.27
N VAL A 226 -7.32 26.40 1.43
CA VAL A 226 -6.31 27.47 1.55
C VAL A 226 -4.93 26.96 1.15
N LEU A 227 -4.52 25.80 1.70
CA LEU A 227 -3.23 25.18 1.34
C LEU A 227 -3.18 24.77 -0.13
N ALA A 228 -4.27 24.22 -0.67
CA ALA A 228 -4.36 23.85 -2.09
C ALA A 228 -4.26 25.09 -3.00
N GLY A 229 -4.98 26.16 -2.67
CA GLY A 229 -4.90 27.43 -3.40
C GLY A 229 -3.49 28.03 -3.36
N LEU A 230 -2.87 28.09 -2.17
CA LEU A 230 -1.50 28.57 -2.02
C LEU A 230 -0.51 27.71 -2.82
N ALA A 231 -0.63 26.39 -2.74
CA ALA A 231 0.21 25.46 -3.50
C ALA A 231 0.11 25.70 -5.01
N LEU A 232 -1.09 25.96 -5.53
CA LEU A 232 -1.30 26.28 -6.95
C LEU A 232 -0.64 27.61 -7.34
N VAL A 233 -0.72 28.64 -6.48
CA VAL A 233 -0.15 29.96 -6.75
C VAL A 233 1.38 29.91 -6.81
N VAL A 234 2.02 29.21 -5.84
CA VAL A 234 3.49 29.17 -5.73
C VAL A 234 4.14 28.09 -6.62
N SER A 235 3.35 27.17 -7.18
CA SER A 235 3.89 26.06 -7.98
C SER A 235 4.42 26.53 -9.33
N PRO A 236 5.53 25.96 -9.82
CA PRO A 236 5.99 26.12 -11.20
C PRO A 236 4.92 25.73 -12.21
N ARG A 237 4.94 26.37 -13.39
CA ARG A 237 3.94 26.11 -14.46
C ARG A 237 3.68 24.62 -14.73
N PRO A 238 4.69 23.73 -14.92
CA PRO A 238 4.41 22.32 -15.21
C PRO A 238 3.61 21.61 -14.12
N VAL A 239 3.88 21.90 -12.84
CA VAL A 239 3.18 21.34 -11.69
C VAL A 239 1.75 21.87 -11.62
N ARG A 240 1.58 23.20 -11.78
CA ARG A 240 0.27 23.84 -11.78
C ARG A 240 -0.63 23.34 -12.90
N ASP A 241 -0.12 23.28 -14.15
CA ASP A 241 -0.88 22.82 -15.30
C ASP A 241 -1.26 21.33 -15.12
N ARG A 242 -0.37 20.54 -14.53
CA ARG A 242 -0.63 19.13 -14.19
C ARG A 242 -1.71 19.00 -13.10
N ALA A 243 -1.72 19.87 -12.09
CA ALA A 243 -2.75 19.89 -11.05
C ALA A 243 -4.12 20.32 -11.62
N LEU A 244 -4.15 21.35 -12.43
CA LEU A 244 -5.40 21.81 -13.08
C LEU A 244 -5.96 20.76 -14.04
N SER A 245 -5.11 19.94 -14.66
CA SER A 245 -5.54 18.84 -15.53
C SER A 245 -6.29 17.72 -14.79
N ILE A 246 -6.28 17.66 -13.44
CA ILE A 246 -7.04 16.66 -12.65
C ILE A 246 -8.54 16.73 -12.99
N ILE A 247 -9.08 17.94 -13.09
CA ILE A 247 -10.51 18.17 -13.34
C ILE A 247 -10.84 18.38 -14.82
N SER A 248 -9.86 18.36 -15.72
CA SER A 248 -10.07 18.60 -17.14
C SER A 248 -10.52 17.33 -17.87
N LEU A 249 -11.75 17.31 -18.36
CA LEU A 249 -12.25 16.24 -19.22
C LEU A 249 -11.60 16.23 -20.62
N ARG A 250 -10.88 17.28 -20.99
CA ARG A 250 -10.14 17.36 -22.25
C ARG A 250 -8.72 16.79 -22.16
N ASP A 251 -8.23 16.52 -20.94
CA ASP A 251 -6.91 15.87 -20.74
C ASP A 251 -6.93 14.44 -21.29
N PRO A 252 -6.03 14.06 -22.20
CA PRO A 252 -6.04 12.74 -22.83
C PRO A 252 -6.00 11.58 -21.81
N ALA A 253 -5.24 11.73 -20.72
CA ALA A 253 -5.15 10.67 -19.70
C ALA A 253 -6.48 10.49 -18.95
N ASN A 254 -7.31 11.54 -18.81
CA ASN A 254 -8.64 11.42 -18.22
C ASN A 254 -9.63 10.79 -19.23
N GLN A 255 -9.48 11.08 -20.53
CA GLN A 255 -10.26 10.42 -21.57
C GLN A 255 -9.97 8.92 -21.63
N TYR A 256 -8.71 8.50 -21.60
CA TYR A 256 -8.36 7.07 -21.54
C TYR A 256 -8.91 6.40 -20.29
N ARG A 257 -8.87 7.05 -19.11
CA ARG A 257 -9.49 6.50 -17.89
C ARG A 257 -10.98 6.28 -18.03
N LEU A 258 -11.68 7.19 -18.74
CA LEU A 258 -13.10 7.02 -19.04
C LEU A 258 -13.35 5.86 -20.02
N GLU A 259 -12.49 5.68 -21.02
CA GLU A 259 -12.54 4.51 -21.92
C GLU A 259 -12.36 3.21 -21.13
N TYR A 260 -11.33 3.12 -20.26
CA TYR A 260 -11.09 1.96 -19.42
C TYR A 260 -12.25 1.69 -18.45
N ALA A 261 -12.84 2.71 -17.84
CA ALA A 261 -13.98 2.53 -16.95
C ALA A 261 -15.20 1.96 -17.71
N ARG A 262 -15.49 2.49 -18.91
CA ARG A 262 -16.59 1.99 -19.76
C ARG A 262 -16.32 0.54 -20.23
N ALA A 263 -15.11 0.25 -20.65
CA ALA A 263 -14.70 -1.10 -21.05
C ALA A 263 -14.79 -2.06 -19.86
N GLY A 264 -14.29 -1.68 -18.69
CA GLY A 264 -14.36 -2.46 -17.47
C GLY A 264 -15.80 -2.82 -17.08
N LEU A 265 -16.73 -1.85 -17.13
CA LEU A 265 -18.16 -2.12 -16.87
C LEU A 265 -18.77 -3.10 -17.88
N ARG A 266 -18.42 -3.00 -19.16
CA ARG A 266 -18.89 -3.94 -20.19
C ARG A 266 -18.32 -5.34 -19.97
N ILE A 267 -17.04 -5.46 -19.61
CA ILE A 267 -16.39 -6.75 -19.30
C ILE A 267 -17.04 -7.37 -18.06
N ILE A 268 -17.29 -6.58 -17.01
CA ILE A 268 -17.99 -7.06 -15.79
C ILE A 268 -19.40 -7.56 -16.15
N ALA A 269 -20.11 -6.88 -17.04
CA ALA A 269 -21.44 -7.32 -17.50
C ALA A 269 -21.38 -8.66 -18.28
N ASP A 270 -20.33 -8.89 -19.08
CA ASP A 270 -20.13 -10.13 -19.83
C ASP A 270 -19.65 -11.30 -18.95
N TYR A 271 -18.86 -11.01 -17.90
CA TYR A 271 -18.24 -11.99 -17.00
C TYR A 271 -18.56 -11.69 -15.51
N PRO A 272 -19.86 -11.69 -15.10
CA PRO A 272 -20.27 -11.07 -13.84
C PRO A 272 -19.80 -11.80 -12.59
N LEU A 273 -19.75 -13.14 -12.58
CA LEU A 273 -19.51 -13.90 -11.34
C LEU A 273 -18.03 -14.05 -11.01
N PHE A 274 -17.24 -14.54 -11.96
CA PHE A 274 -15.83 -14.90 -11.73
C PHE A 274 -14.84 -14.10 -12.58
N GLY A 275 -15.33 -13.20 -13.44
CA GLY A 275 -14.49 -12.38 -14.31
C GLY A 275 -13.80 -13.17 -15.43
N THR A 276 -12.84 -12.51 -16.07
CA THR A 276 -12.06 -13.07 -17.19
C THR A 276 -10.89 -13.94 -16.75
N GLY A 277 -10.53 -13.87 -15.47
CA GLY A 277 -9.32 -14.45 -14.88
C GLY A 277 -8.25 -13.40 -14.57
N PRO A 278 -7.47 -13.58 -13.50
CA PRO A 278 -6.36 -12.71 -13.20
C PRO A 278 -5.37 -12.54 -14.36
N ASP A 279 -4.94 -11.30 -14.64
CA ASP A 279 -3.95 -10.95 -15.66
C ASP A 279 -4.36 -11.30 -17.11
N THR A 280 -5.67 -11.22 -17.42
CA THR A 280 -6.21 -11.55 -18.74
C THR A 280 -7.09 -10.46 -19.35
N VAL A 281 -7.33 -9.38 -18.64
CA VAL A 281 -8.22 -8.31 -19.09
C VAL A 281 -7.71 -7.64 -20.37
N ASP A 282 -6.40 -7.54 -20.55
CA ASP A 282 -5.74 -6.98 -21.74
C ASP A 282 -6.05 -7.80 -23.01
N MET A 283 -6.12 -9.12 -22.89
CA MET A 283 -6.53 -9.99 -24.02
C MET A 283 -8.01 -9.76 -24.40
N VAL A 284 -8.85 -9.57 -23.40
CA VAL A 284 -10.31 -9.44 -23.61
C VAL A 284 -10.66 -8.09 -24.22
N PHE A 285 -10.08 -7.00 -23.72
CA PHE A 285 -10.42 -5.67 -24.22
C PHE A 285 -9.85 -5.32 -25.60
N GLN A 286 -9.04 -6.20 -26.21
CA GLN A 286 -8.68 -6.08 -27.63
C GLN A 286 -9.91 -6.19 -28.53
N ASN A 287 -10.97 -6.89 -28.10
CA ASN A 287 -12.19 -6.99 -28.87
C ASN A 287 -12.86 -5.60 -29.04
N PRO A 288 -13.18 -5.18 -30.29
CA PRO A 288 -13.77 -3.87 -30.58
C PRO A 288 -15.04 -3.57 -29.84
N LYS A 289 -15.81 -4.58 -29.42
CA LYS A 289 -17.08 -4.41 -28.66
C LYS A 289 -16.89 -3.63 -27.35
N TYR A 290 -15.69 -3.64 -26.75
CA TYR A 290 -15.40 -2.92 -25.51
C TYR A 290 -15.09 -1.44 -25.72
N GLY A 291 -14.85 -1.02 -26.98
CA GLY A 291 -14.79 0.37 -27.39
C GLY A 291 -13.54 1.13 -26.91
N LEU A 292 -12.40 0.45 -26.73
CA LEU A 292 -11.13 1.11 -26.47
C LEU A 292 -10.51 1.58 -27.79
N SER A 293 -9.87 2.76 -27.73
CA SER A 293 -9.02 3.27 -28.79
C SER A 293 -7.73 2.43 -28.95
N GLU A 294 -7.12 2.44 -30.11
CA GLU A 294 -5.88 1.69 -30.37
C GLU A 294 -4.70 2.10 -29.46
N ILE A 295 -4.72 3.34 -28.96
CA ILE A 295 -3.72 3.80 -27.98
C ILE A 295 -4.04 3.20 -26.61
N ALA A 296 -5.30 3.16 -26.18
CA ALA A 296 -5.71 2.60 -24.92
C ALA A 296 -5.45 1.08 -24.84
N LYS A 297 -5.61 0.34 -25.95
CA LYS A 297 -5.32 -1.09 -26.06
C LYS A 297 -3.85 -1.48 -25.83
N ARG A 298 -2.92 -0.51 -25.88
CA ARG A 298 -1.49 -0.76 -25.61
C ARG A 298 -1.16 -0.95 -24.13
N ASN A 299 -2.08 -0.61 -23.24
CA ASN A 299 -1.91 -0.85 -21.80
C ASN A 299 -2.33 -2.26 -21.43
N VAL A 300 -1.85 -2.72 -20.30
CA VAL A 300 -2.10 -4.09 -19.79
C VAL A 300 -3.19 -4.15 -18.72
N HIS A 301 -3.70 -2.99 -18.28
CA HIS A 301 -4.72 -2.93 -17.22
C HIS A 301 -5.66 -1.72 -17.36
N LEU A 302 -6.77 -1.75 -16.61
CA LEU A 302 -7.86 -0.76 -16.67
C LEU A 302 -7.62 0.51 -15.83
N HIS A 303 -6.44 0.73 -15.28
CA HIS A 303 -6.09 1.89 -14.44
C HIS A 303 -7.11 2.19 -13.33
N SER A 304 -7.66 1.16 -12.71
CA SER A 304 -8.53 1.25 -11.53
C SER A 304 -8.57 -0.09 -10.82
N ASP A 305 -8.30 -0.12 -9.52
CA ASP A 305 -8.41 -1.33 -8.70
C ASP A 305 -9.82 -1.94 -8.80
N VAL A 306 -10.86 -1.11 -8.71
CA VAL A 306 -12.26 -1.57 -8.75
C VAL A 306 -12.61 -2.18 -10.10
N MET A 307 -12.24 -1.50 -11.20
CA MET A 307 -12.53 -2.00 -12.55
C MET A 307 -11.71 -3.24 -12.88
N GLN A 308 -10.44 -3.25 -12.52
CA GLN A 308 -9.54 -4.38 -12.77
C GLN A 308 -9.98 -5.63 -12.01
N ILE A 309 -10.19 -5.50 -10.69
CA ILE A 309 -10.62 -6.62 -9.85
C ILE A 309 -12.00 -7.14 -10.30
N GLY A 310 -12.94 -6.22 -10.58
CA GLY A 310 -14.28 -6.59 -11.05
C GLY A 310 -14.25 -7.30 -12.42
N ALA A 311 -13.45 -6.82 -13.36
CA ALA A 311 -13.32 -7.42 -14.67
C ALA A 311 -12.63 -8.80 -14.62
N GLU A 312 -11.56 -8.93 -13.84
CA GLU A 312 -10.76 -10.15 -13.78
C GLU A 312 -11.33 -11.22 -12.83
N ARG A 313 -11.91 -10.83 -11.69
CA ARG A 313 -12.36 -11.74 -10.61
C ARG A 313 -13.87 -11.73 -10.42
N GLY A 314 -14.57 -10.96 -11.23
CA GLY A 314 -16.02 -10.80 -11.18
C GLY A 314 -16.49 -10.04 -9.93
N LEU A 315 -17.81 -9.91 -9.81
CA LEU A 315 -18.46 -9.23 -8.69
C LEU A 315 -18.22 -9.94 -7.35
N LEU A 316 -18.05 -11.27 -7.34
CA LEU A 316 -17.75 -12.01 -6.12
C LEU A 316 -16.36 -11.67 -5.58
N GLY A 317 -15.34 -11.65 -6.46
CA GLY A 317 -13.99 -11.25 -6.08
C GLY A 317 -13.92 -9.79 -5.64
N LEU A 318 -14.61 -8.90 -6.36
CA LEU A 318 -14.72 -7.48 -6.01
C LEU A 318 -15.39 -7.29 -4.65
N ALA A 319 -16.49 -8.00 -4.38
CA ALA A 319 -17.20 -7.93 -3.09
C ALA A 319 -16.31 -8.40 -1.92
N ALA A 320 -15.56 -9.49 -2.10
CA ALA A 320 -14.62 -9.98 -1.09
C ALA A 320 -13.49 -8.97 -0.81
N TRP A 321 -12.94 -8.34 -1.86
CA TRP A 321 -11.92 -7.31 -1.72
C TRP A 321 -12.47 -6.04 -1.04
N LEU A 322 -13.67 -5.58 -1.40
CA LEU A 322 -14.31 -4.45 -0.73
C LEU A 322 -14.63 -4.77 0.73
N ALA A 323 -15.09 -5.99 1.05
CA ALA A 323 -15.30 -6.43 2.42
C ALA A 323 -14.00 -6.40 3.23
N PHE A 324 -12.86 -6.81 2.63
CA PHE A 324 -11.53 -6.65 3.24
C PHE A 324 -11.24 -5.19 3.56
N VAL A 325 -11.40 -4.27 2.60
CA VAL A 325 -11.13 -2.83 2.80
C VAL A 325 -12.01 -2.28 3.94
N VAL A 326 -13.32 -2.57 3.92
CA VAL A 326 -14.26 -2.12 4.95
C VAL A 326 -13.88 -2.65 6.33
N MET A 327 -13.53 -3.94 6.44
CA MET A 327 -13.13 -4.53 7.73
C MET A 327 -11.83 -3.95 8.25
N VAL A 328 -10.86 -3.63 7.38
CA VAL A 328 -9.63 -2.93 7.79
C VAL A 328 -9.96 -1.53 8.31
N VAL A 329 -10.82 -0.78 7.62
CA VAL A 329 -11.25 0.57 8.05
C VAL A 329 -11.88 0.49 9.44
N ILE A 330 -12.85 -0.40 9.65
CA ILE A 330 -13.53 -0.58 10.95
C ILE A 330 -12.52 -0.95 12.04
N ALA A 331 -11.62 -1.89 11.75
CA ALA A 331 -10.62 -2.34 12.71
C ALA A 331 -9.63 -1.21 13.07
N LEU A 332 -9.17 -0.44 12.09
CA LEU A 332 -8.25 0.68 12.33
C LEU A 332 -8.91 1.85 13.04
N ILE A 333 -10.19 2.17 12.75
CA ILE A 333 -10.94 3.20 13.51
C ILE A 333 -11.00 2.81 15.00
N ARG A 334 -11.30 1.55 15.33
CA ARG A 334 -11.29 1.06 16.71
C ARG A 334 -9.90 1.22 17.35
N ARG A 335 -8.82 0.95 16.61
CA ARG A 335 -7.45 1.14 17.11
C ARG A 335 -7.04 2.61 17.27
N VAL A 336 -7.53 3.52 16.43
CA VAL A 336 -7.29 4.96 16.57
C VAL A 336 -7.94 5.51 17.84
N THR A 337 -9.10 4.98 18.23
CA THR A 337 -9.85 5.38 19.43
C THR A 337 -9.38 4.66 20.70
N ASP A 338 -8.55 3.63 20.56
CA ASP A 338 -7.96 2.90 21.68
C ASP A 338 -7.01 3.82 22.49
N LYS A 339 -7.17 3.81 23.81
CA LYS A 339 -6.38 4.66 24.72
C LYS A 339 -4.98 4.11 25.00
N THR A 340 -4.64 2.93 24.51
CA THR A 340 -3.32 2.31 24.70
C THR A 340 -2.21 3.24 24.20
N PRO A 341 -1.21 3.56 25.07
CA PRO A 341 -0.14 4.47 24.70
C PRO A 341 0.63 4.00 23.45
N GLY A 342 0.86 4.92 22.52
CA GLY A 342 1.64 4.65 21.31
C GLY A 342 0.88 4.01 20.16
N LEU A 343 -0.41 3.66 20.30
CA LEU A 343 -1.23 3.07 19.20
C LEU A 343 -1.76 4.10 18.22
N ARG A 344 -2.08 5.30 18.69
CA ARG A 344 -2.80 6.29 17.88
C ARG A 344 -2.04 6.71 16.61
N ALA A 345 -0.74 6.97 16.71
CA ALA A 345 0.06 7.39 15.56
C ALA A 345 0.13 6.32 14.46
N PRO A 346 0.55 5.06 14.76
CA PRO A 346 0.57 4.01 13.74
C PRO A 346 -0.80 3.68 13.18
N SER A 347 -1.86 3.66 14.01
CA SER A 347 -3.22 3.34 13.56
C SER A 347 -3.82 4.43 12.66
N ALA A 348 -3.62 5.70 13.02
CA ALA A 348 -4.06 6.82 12.20
C ALA A 348 -3.27 6.88 10.87
N GLY A 349 -1.95 6.64 10.92
CA GLY A 349 -1.12 6.54 9.73
C GLY A 349 -1.53 5.39 8.81
N ALA A 350 -1.86 4.22 9.37
CA ALA A 350 -2.34 3.06 8.61
C ALA A 350 -3.72 3.32 7.97
N LEU A 351 -4.64 3.95 8.70
CA LEU A 351 -5.95 4.33 8.16
C LEU A 351 -5.82 5.36 7.03
N ALA A 352 -4.94 6.35 7.21
CA ALA A 352 -4.65 7.35 6.19
C ALA A 352 -3.98 6.73 4.95
N ALA A 353 -3.06 5.76 5.14
CA ALA A 353 -2.40 5.04 4.07
C ALA A 353 -3.39 4.17 3.27
N LEU A 354 -4.28 3.45 3.95
CA LEU A 354 -5.34 2.68 3.29
C LEU A 354 -6.25 3.60 2.46
N ALA A 355 -6.69 4.72 3.03
CA ALA A 355 -7.53 5.69 2.32
C ALA A 355 -6.80 6.31 1.11
N ALA A 356 -5.51 6.64 1.26
CA ALA A 356 -4.68 7.16 0.17
C ALA A 356 -4.57 6.17 -0.99
N VAL A 357 -4.22 4.90 -0.70
CA VAL A 357 -4.06 3.86 -1.71
C VAL A 357 -5.40 3.52 -2.36
N PHE A 358 -6.48 3.42 -1.57
CA PHE A 358 -7.82 3.13 -2.09
C PHE A 358 -8.30 4.21 -3.05
N VAL A 359 -8.20 5.50 -2.67
CA VAL A 359 -8.66 6.60 -3.55
C VAL A 359 -7.74 6.77 -4.76
N ALA A 360 -6.41 6.63 -4.60
CA ALA A 360 -5.50 6.59 -5.74
C ALA A 360 -5.80 5.40 -6.66
N GLY A 361 -6.21 4.27 -6.10
CA GLY A 361 -6.60 3.05 -6.78
C GLY A 361 -7.91 3.14 -7.59
N LEU A 362 -8.69 4.22 -7.43
CA LEU A 362 -9.80 4.51 -8.35
C LEU A 362 -9.29 4.97 -9.73
N PHE A 363 -8.04 5.44 -9.81
CA PHE A 363 -7.41 6.02 -11.00
C PHE A 363 -6.15 5.29 -11.44
N GLU A 364 -5.74 4.24 -10.72
CA GLU A 364 -4.57 3.42 -11.01
C GLU A 364 -4.74 2.01 -10.42
N TYR A 365 -4.07 0.98 -10.98
CA TYR A 365 -4.17 -0.39 -10.45
C TYR A 365 -3.10 -0.62 -9.37
N ASN A 366 -3.21 0.09 -8.24
CA ASN A 366 -2.23 0.07 -7.15
C ASN A 366 -2.19 -1.26 -6.39
N PHE A 367 -3.33 -1.94 -6.23
CA PHE A 367 -3.39 -3.24 -5.53
C PHE A 367 -2.76 -4.38 -6.35
N GLY A 368 -2.56 -4.16 -7.64
CA GLY A 368 -1.82 -5.06 -8.53
C GLY A 368 -0.30 -4.89 -8.45
N ASP A 369 0.18 -3.74 -8.02
CA ASP A 369 1.61 -3.50 -7.82
C ASP A 369 2.07 -4.17 -6.53
N SER A 370 2.93 -5.19 -6.65
CA SER A 370 3.39 -6.01 -5.52
C SER A 370 4.00 -5.20 -4.39
N GLU A 371 4.73 -4.15 -4.71
CA GLU A 371 5.44 -3.27 -3.79
C GLU A 371 4.47 -2.44 -2.95
N ILE A 372 3.45 -1.86 -3.61
CA ILE A 372 2.42 -1.06 -2.93
C ILE A 372 1.55 -1.97 -2.05
N ALA A 373 1.12 -3.12 -2.60
CA ALA A 373 0.29 -4.08 -1.88
C ALA A 373 1.02 -4.64 -0.65
N THR A 374 2.28 -5.05 -0.79
CA THR A 374 3.09 -5.58 0.31
C THR A 374 3.28 -4.55 1.43
N LEU A 375 3.73 -3.34 1.07
CA LEU A 375 3.94 -2.27 2.06
C LEU A 375 2.62 -1.89 2.74
N LEU A 376 1.50 -1.83 2.00
CA LEU A 376 0.18 -1.57 2.57
C LEU A 376 -0.22 -2.65 3.57
N LEU A 377 -0.05 -3.94 3.22
CA LEU A 377 -0.38 -5.07 4.10
C LEU A 377 0.42 -5.04 5.40
N PHE A 378 1.70 -4.69 5.36
CA PHE A 378 2.49 -4.44 6.57
C PHE A 378 1.91 -3.28 7.38
N VAL A 379 1.72 -2.12 6.75
CA VAL A 379 1.27 -0.89 7.42
C VAL A 379 -0.07 -1.07 8.13
N ILE A 380 -1.04 -1.75 7.49
CA ILE A 380 -2.36 -1.97 8.11
C ILE A 380 -2.33 -3.05 9.20
N THR A 381 -1.32 -3.94 9.22
CA THR A 381 -1.21 -5.05 10.18
C THR A 381 -0.46 -4.64 11.45
N LEU A 382 0.61 -3.86 11.33
CA LEU A 382 1.49 -3.49 12.44
C LEU A 382 0.77 -2.88 13.67
N PRO A 383 -0.29 -2.06 13.54
CA PRO A 383 -1.02 -1.53 14.69
C PRO A 383 -1.68 -2.60 15.59
N PHE A 384 -1.98 -3.78 15.03
CA PHE A 384 -2.63 -4.86 15.79
C PHE A 384 -1.65 -5.66 16.65
N ASN A 385 -0.37 -5.57 16.39
CA ASN A 385 0.67 -6.27 17.14
C ASN A 385 0.95 -5.61 18.51
N ARG A 386 0.79 -4.30 18.65
CA ARG A 386 1.00 -3.56 19.91
C ARG A 386 -0.03 -3.88 21.01
N GLY A 387 -1.24 -4.29 20.66
CA GLY A 387 -2.27 -4.65 21.64
C GLY A 387 -2.11 -6.02 22.28
N GLN A 388 -1.34 -6.93 21.67
CA GLN A 388 -1.05 -8.26 22.23
C GLN A 388 0.05 -8.24 23.30
N VAL A 389 0.85 -7.18 23.37
CA VAL A 389 1.96 -7.06 24.32
C VAL A 389 1.45 -6.75 25.74
N SER A 390 0.30 -6.09 25.89
CA SER A 390 -0.30 -5.77 27.19
C SER A 390 -0.99 -6.96 27.87
N ASP A 391 -1.46 -7.94 27.09
CA ASP A 391 -2.21 -9.09 27.61
C ASP A 391 -1.29 -10.27 28.03
N LEU A 392 0.03 -10.14 27.83
CA LEU A 392 1.02 -11.18 28.13
C LEU A 392 1.86 -10.91 29.36
N THR A 393 1.61 -9.80 30.08
CA THR A 393 2.22 -9.60 31.41
C THR A 393 1.35 -10.34 32.42
N PRO A 394 1.84 -11.46 33.03
CA PRO A 394 1.12 -12.06 34.15
C PRO A 394 1.04 -10.99 35.24
N ALA A 395 -0.18 -10.73 35.74
CA ALA A 395 -0.34 -9.99 36.96
C ALA A 395 0.55 -10.68 38.02
N SER A 396 1.63 -10.01 38.41
CA SER A 396 2.42 -10.43 39.57
C SER A 396 1.48 -10.42 40.78
N LYS A 397 1.16 -11.62 41.27
CA LYS A 397 0.62 -11.80 42.60
C LYS A 397 1.73 -11.58 43.64
#